data_b8566550d07d02899cd86764684aa023
#
_entry.id   b8566550d07d02899cd86764684aa023
#
_cell.length_a   1.000
_cell.length_b   1.000
_cell.length_c   1.000
_cell.angle_alpha   90.00
_cell.angle_beta   90.00
_cell.angle_gamma   90.00
#
_symmetry.space_group_name_H-M   'P 1'
#
loop_
_entity.id
_entity.type
_entity.pdbx_description
1 polymer ?
#
loop_
_entity_poly.entity_id
_entity_poly.type
_entity_poly.pdbx_seq_one_letter_code
_entity_poly.pdbx_strand_id
1 'polypeptide(L)'
;MSEFVVGANLPWLDYGQDFGKSAWQPRGGLSRPERRERLRRALGELAASGASLVRWWLLGDGRAGLSEDGEGRIAGLDDRLLPDVDAAIEGLREAGLRVLFVLVDFLWLDMLRQVGGARLGGRRDHVRDPSLRARLLERVVAPIAERYGLEPAVAGWDLMNEPEWATLGVGTLDPRRSVSRREMRAFLADTASVVHARARQPLSVGLASARSLSLVEGLDLDLLQVHWYESLDPVTALARPVESLGVGRPLLLGEFPTRGASLSPRSILDMAREAGYSGALAWSAQAADHATDAQACHHVLRDWCGRLAPAPREA
;
A
#
# COMPACT_ATOMS: atom_id res chain seq x y z
N MET A 1 7.13 21.89 -12.14
CA MET A 1 6.08 20.90 -11.82
C MET A 1 6.80 19.57 -11.63
N SER A 2 6.61 18.89 -10.49
CA SER A 2 7.12 17.53 -10.32
C SER A 2 6.49 16.62 -11.38
N GLU A 3 7.26 15.66 -11.89
CA GLU A 3 6.78 14.68 -12.87
C GLU A 3 5.60 13.88 -12.28
N PHE A 4 4.54 13.66 -13.09
CA PHE A 4 3.39 12.86 -12.68
C PHE A 4 3.79 11.39 -12.60
N VAL A 5 3.78 10.82 -11.39
CA VAL A 5 4.21 9.44 -11.13
C VAL A 5 3.13 8.46 -11.60
N VAL A 6 3.55 7.43 -12.37
CA VAL A 6 2.65 6.37 -12.81
C VAL A 6 3.18 5.01 -12.38
N GLY A 7 2.29 4.17 -11.89
CA GLY A 7 2.66 2.84 -11.41
C GLY A 7 1.46 1.93 -11.20
N ALA A 8 1.69 0.88 -10.44
CA ALA A 8 0.65 -0.09 -10.13
C ALA A 8 0.71 -0.57 -8.68
N ASN A 9 -0.43 -1.00 -8.19
CA ASN A 9 -0.51 -1.79 -6.99
C ASN A 9 -0.09 -3.23 -7.28
N LEU A 10 0.74 -3.78 -6.42
CA LEU A 10 1.13 -5.18 -6.36
C LEU A 10 0.78 -5.67 -4.95
N PRO A 11 -0.50 -5.95 -4.66
CA PRO A 11 -0.90 -6.32 -3.31
C PRO A 11 -0.22 -7.61 -2.85
N TRP A 12 0.10 -8.51 -3.78
CA TRP A 12 0.89 -9.73 -3.60
C TRP A 12 1.36 -10.28 -4.95
N LEU A 13 2.46 -10.98 -4.93
CA LEU A 13 2.85 -11.91 -5.99
C LEU A 13 2.22 -13.28 -5.78
N ASP A 14 2.10 -13.68 -4.51
CA ASP A 14 1.55 -14.96 -4.11
C ASP A 14 0.71 -14.75 -2.84
N TYR A 15 -0.54 -14.48 -3.02
CA TYR A 15 -1.58 -14.06 -2.07
C TYR A 15 -1.18 -14.12 -0.59
N GLY A 16 -0.71 -12.97 -0.04
CA GLY A 16 -0.33 -12.83 1.36
C GLY A 16 0.81 -13.72 1.83
N GLN A 17 1.68 -14.18 0.91
CA GLN A 17 2.80 -15.09 1.20
C GLN A 17 4.14 -14.56 0.68
N ASP A 18 4.21 -13.29 0.35
CA ASP A 18 5.44 -12.69 -0.18
C ASP A 18 6.47 -12.47 0.93
N PHE A 19 6.02 -12.04 2.09
CA PHE A 19 6.87 -11.62 3.20
C PHE A 19 6.60 -12.42 4.47
N GLY A 20 7.66 -13.08 5.00
CA GLY A 20 7.62 -13.80 6.25
C GLY A 20 7.01 -15.20 6.19
N LYS A 21 6.87 -15.81 7.35
CA LYS A 21 6.27 -17.13 7.53
C LYS A 21 4.78 -17.05 7.79
N SER A 22 4.07 -18.07 7.36
CA SER A 22 2.68 -18.35 7.74
C SER A 22 2.48 -19.84 7.86
N ALA A 23 1.32 -20.28 8.36
CA ALA A 23 0.96 -21.69 8.35
C ALA A 23 0.89 -22.28 6.92
N TRP A 24 0.60 -21.44 5.91
CA TRP A 24 0.59 -21.85 4.50
C TRP A 24 1.99 -21.87 3.90
N GLN A 25 2.94 -21.17 4.52
CA GLN A 25 4.29 -20.98 4.03
C GLN A 25 5.31 -20.92 5.17
N PRO A 26 5.60 -22.08 5.81
CA PRO A 26 6.46 -22.10 7.00
C PRO A 26 7.94 -21.82 6.70
N ARG A 27 8.37 -21.84 5.43
CA ARG A 27 9.75 -21.58 5.01
C ARG A 27 10.02 -20.13 4.62
N GLY A 28 9.02 -19.24 4.69
CA GLY A 28 9.13 -17.85 4.27
C GLY A 28 8.79 -17.61 2.81
N GLY A 29 8.92 -16.36 2.35
CA GLY A 29 8.44 -15.84 1.09
C GLY A 29 9.47 -15.71 -0.02
N LEU A 30 9.73 -14.46 -0.42
CA LEU A 30 10.48 -14.09 -1.63
C LEU A 30 11.98 -14.39 -1.56
N SER A 31 12.57 -14.51 -0.37
CA SER A 31 13.99 -14.86 -0.21
C SER A 31 14.32 -16.27 -0.69
N ARG A 32 13.32 -17.12 -0.90
CA ARG A 32 13.49 -18.49 -1.38
C ARG A 32 13.93 -18.51 -2.84
N PRO A 33 14.98 -19.27 -3.21
CA PRO A 33 15.52 -19.31 -4.58
C PRO A 33 14.47 -19.59 -5.65
N GLU A 34 13.55 -20.52 -5.36
CA GLU A 34 12.48 -20.91 -6.30
C GLU A 34 11.44 -19.83 -6.58
N ARG A 35 11.42 -18.74 -5.76
CA ARG A 35 10.51 -17.61 -5.95
C ARG A 35 11.15 -16.42 -6.64
N ARG A 36 12.48 -16.34 -6.63
CA ARG A 36 13.24 -15.21 -7.20
C ARG A 36 13.01 -15.01 -8.70
N GLU A 37 12.89 -16.09 -9.45
CA GLU A 37 12.63 -15.98 -10.89
C GLU A 37 11.25 -15.41 -11.20
N ARG A 38 10.23 -15.83 -10.44
CA ARG A 38 8.88 -15.26 -10.56
C ARG A 38 8.86 -13.78 -10.15
N LEU A 39 9.59 -13.42 -9.09
CA LEU A 39 9.76 -12.05 -8.64
C LEU A 39 10.38 -11.17 -9.73
N ARG A 40 11.54 -11.57 -10.28
CA ARG A 40 12.22 -10.83 -11.36
C ARG A 40 11.33 -10.65 -12.58
N ARG A 41 10.64 -11.70 -13.01
CA ARG A 41 9.73 -11.63 -14.15
C ARG A 41 8.60 -10.63 -13.90
N ALA A 42 7.89 -10.69 -12.76
CA ALA A 42 6.79 -9.80 -12.47
C ALA A 42 7.22 -8.33 -12.38
N LEU A 43 8.35 -8.06 -11.72
CA LEU A 43 8.90 -6.70 -11.64
C LEU A 43 9.43 -6.22 -12.99
N GLY A 44 10.07 -7.10 -13.76
CA GLY A 44 10.52 -6.80 -15.12
C GLY A 44 9.36 -6.48 -16.08
N GLU A 45 8.24 -7.19 -15.99
CA GLU A 45 7.03 -6.91 -16.77
C GLU A 45 6.41 -5.55 -16.38
N LEU A 46 6.39 -5.21 -15.09
CA LEU A 46 5.95 -3.90 -14.63
C LEU A 46 6.85 -2.77 -15.12
N ALA A 47 8.17 -2.92 -15.01
CA ALA A 47 9.12 -1.94 -15.50
C ALA A 47 9.00 -1.76 -17.03
N ALA A 48 8.89 -2.87 -17.78
CA ALA A 48 8.69 -2.85 -19.23
C ALA A 48 7.36 -2.21 -19.66
N SER A 49 6.37 -2.18 -18.77
CA SER A 49 5.12 -1.43 -19.00
C SER A 49 5.24 0.06 -18.66
N GLY A 50 6.40 0.54 -18.20
CA GLY A 50 6.63 1.94 -17.89
C GLY A 50 6.23 2.35 -16.46
N ALA A 51 5.92 1.42 -15.60
CA ALA A 51 5.75 1.72 -14.18
C ALA A 51 7.06 2.27 -13.60
N SER A 52 6.96 3.29 -12.75
CA SER A 52 8.08 3.82 -11.96
C SER A 52 7.94 3.54 -10.47
N LEU A 53 6.70 3.27 -10.03
CA LEU A 53 6.34 3.05 -8.65
C LEU A 53 5.44 1.82 -8.51
N VAL A 54 5.77 0.99 -7.51
CA VAL A 54 4.95 -0.17 -7.10
C VAL A 54 4.46 0.08 -5.67
N ARG A 55 3.17 -0.08 -5.40
CA ARG A 55 2.63 -0.07 -4.03
C ARG A 55 2.39 -1.50 -3.57
N TRP A 56 3.06 -1.94 -2.47
CA TRP A 56 3.16 -3.35 -2.09
C TRP A 56 2.97 -3.55 -0.59
N TRP A 57 2.13 -4.51 -0.19
CA TRP A 57 1.78 -4.77 1.20
C TRP A 57 2.80 -5.68 1.89
N LEU A 58 3.33 -5.22 3.04
CA LEU A 58 4.27 -6.00 3.84
C LEU A 58 3.57 -7.01 4.75
N LEU A 59 2.67 -6.53 5.59
CA LEU A 59 2.05 -7.36 6.63
C LEU A 59 0.57 -7.69 6.33
N GLY A 60 0.01 -7.12 5.26
CA GLY A 60 -1.34 -7.40 4.76
C GLY A 60 -2.39 -7.48 5.88
N ASP A 61 -3.05 -8.62 6.01
CA ASP A 61 -4.05 -8.91 7.05
C ASP A 61 -3.46 -9.59 8.31
N GLY A 62 -2.13 -9.56 8.47
CA GLY A 62 -1.44 -10.10 9.64
C GLY A 62 -1.23 -11.61 9.66
N ARG A 63 -1.43 -12.30 8.51
CA ARG A 63 -1.27 -13.76 8.41
C ARG A 63 0.17 -14.24 8.37
N ALA A 64 1.11 -13.38 7.99
CA ALA A 64 2.52 -13.72 7.79
C ALA A 64 3.42 -12.61 8.35
N GLY A 65 4.69 -12.93 8.54
CA GLY A 65 5.73 -11.96 8.91
C GLY A 65 5.82 -11.64 10.40
N LEU A 66 4.94 -12.18 11.22
CA LEU A 66 4.83 -11.88 12.64
C LEU A 66 5.12 -13.11 13.51
N SER A 67 5.83 -12.91 14.62
CA SER A 67 5.92 -13.84 15.72
C SER A 67 4.90 -13.48 16.81
N GLU A 68 4.36 -14.50 17.49
CA GLU A 68 3.38 -14.33 18.57
C GLU A 68 3.91 -14.94 19.88
N ASP A 69 3.48 -14.37 21.01
CA ASP A 69 3.74 -14.95 22.33
C ASP A 69 2.69 -16.04 22.67
N GLY A 70 2.84 -16.66 23.85
CA GLY A 70 1.95 -17.72 24.30
C GLY A 70 0.48 -17.29 24.48
N GLU A 71 0.18 -15.99 24.46
CA GLU A 71 -1.18 -15.43 24.54
C GLU A 71 -1.69 -14.98 23.16
N GLY A 72 -0.94 -15.25 22.10
CA GLY A 72 -1.29 -14.88 20.71
C GLY A 72 -1.18 -13.39 20.42
N ARG A 73 -0.43 -12.64 21.25
CA ARG A 73 -0.11 -11.22 21.00
C ARG A 73 1.16 -11.13 20.16
N ILE A 74 1.28 -10.09 19.36
CA ILE A 74 2.46 -9.85 18.53
C ILE A 74 3.68 -9.67 19.44
N ALA A 75 4.67 -10.55 19.24
CA ALA A 75 5.96 -10.52 19.94
C ALA A 75 7.04 -9.76 19.15
N GLY A 76 6.92 -9.73 17.82
CA GLY A 76 7.84 -9.06 16.91
C GLY A 76 7.70 -9.58 15.48
N LEU A 77 8.73 -9.33 14.67
CA LEU A 77 8.86 -9.92 13.34
C LEU A 77 9.26 -11.40 13.45
N ASP A 78 8.88 -12.20 12.46
CA ASP A 78 9.48 -13.51 12.32
C ASP A 78 10.88 -13.41 11.65
N ASP A 79 11.62 -14.51 11.60
CA ASP A 79 12.98 -14.55 11.07
C ASP A 79 13.07 -14.50 9.54
N ARG A 80 11.95 -14.45 8.82
CA ARG A 80 11.89 -14.45 7.36
C ARG A 80 11.43 -13.14 6.76
N LEU A 81 10.70 -12.31 7.50
CA LEU A 81 10.18 -11.06 6.94
C LEU A 81 11.29 -10.19 6.36
N LEU A 82 12.32 -9.85 7.13
CA LEU A 82 13.40 -8.98 6.63
C LEU A 82 14.18 -9.60 5.46
N PRO A 83 14.59 -10.88 5.47
CA PRO A 83 15.17 -11.53 4.30
C PRO A 83 14.27 -11.49 3.04
N ASP A 84 12.96 -11.60 3.20
CA ASP A 84 12.02 -11.53 2.08
C ASP A 84 11.90 -10.10 1.53
N VAL A 85 11.92 -9.09 2.40
CA VAL A 85 11.96 -7.67 1.98
C VAL A 85 13.28 -7.35 1.30
N ASP A 86 14.44 -7.87 1.78
CA ASP A 86 15.72 -7.73 1.11
C ASP A 86 15.67 -8.27 -0.32
N ALA A 87 15.06 -9.46 -0.51
CA ALA A 87 14.90 -10.05 -1.83
C ALA A 87 13.99 -9.20 -2.75
N ALA A 88 12.91 -8.63 -2.21
CA ALA A 88 12.03 -7.72 -2.96
C ALA A 88 12.78 -6.45 -3.39
N ILE A 89 13.56 -5.83 -2.50
CA ILE A 89 14.36 -4.64 -2.79
C ILE A 89 15.43 -4.93 -3.85
N GLU A 90 16.11 -6.09 -3.78
CA GLU A 90 17.04 -6.52 -4.81
C GLU A 90 16.36 -6.57 -6.18
N GLY A 91 15.20 -7.25 -6.27
CA GLY A 91 14.43 -7.32 -7.52
C GLY A 91 13.93 -5.96 -8.04
N LEU A 92 13.50 -5.06 -7.14
CA LEU A 92 13.09 -3.71 -7.50
C LEU A 92 14.27 -2.89 -8.06
N ARG A 93 15.46 -2.98 -7.46
CA ARG A 93 16.67 -2.33 -7.97
C ARG A 93 17.08 -2.86 -9.34
N GLU A 94 17.07 -4.19 -9.52
CA GLU A 94 17.34 -4.83 -10.82
C GLU A 94 16.38 -4.37 -11.90
N ALA A 95 15.11 -4.17 -11.57
CA ALA A 95 14.06 -3.70 -12.48
C ALA A 95 14.05 -2.17 -12.67
N GLY A 96 14.81 -1.39 -11.89
CA GLY A 96 14.75 0.08 -11.91
C GLY A 96 13.46 0.66 -11.33
N LEU A 97 12.75 -0.09 -10.50
CA LEU A 97 11.50 0.30 -9.86
C LEU A 97 11.73 0.84 -8.44
N ARG A 98 10.80 1.67 -7.99
CA ARG A 98 10.70 2.08 -6.58
C ARG A 98 9.43 1.53 -5.95
N VAL A 99 9.41 1.43 -4.62
CA VAL A 99 8.27 0.87 -3.89
C VAL A 99 7.73 1.83 -2.84
N LEU A 100 6.41 1.94 -2.77
CA LEU A 100 5.64 2.46 -1.64
C LEU A 100 5.15 1.26 -0.84
N PHE A 101 5.80 0.97 0.28
CA PHE A 101 5.40 -0.14 1.12
C PHE A 101 4.19 0.21 2.00
N VAL A 102 3.16 -0.63 1.93
CA VAL A 102 2.02 -0.58 2.84
C VAL A 102 2.34 -1.43 4.06
N LEU A 103 2.38 -0.83 5.25
CA LEU A 103 2.75 -1.55 6.47
C LEU A 103 1.66 -2.53 6.88
N VAL A 104 0.43 -2.04 7.02
CA VAL A 104 -0.73 -2.85 7.45
C VAL A 104 -1.98 -2.51 6.64
N ASP A 105 -2.97 -3.40 6.67
CA ASP A 105 -4.26 -3.21 6.01
C ASP A 105 -5.38 -3.11 7.05
N PHE A 106 -6.52 -2.48 6.70
CA PHE A 106 -7.70 -2.43 7.58
C PHE A 106 -8.17 -3.83 8.02
N LEU A 107 -7.87 -4.86 7.25
CA LEU A 107 -8.19 -6.25 7.56
C LEU A 107 -7.51 -6.76 8.86
N TRP A 108 -6.49 -6.07 9.37
CA TRP A 108 -5.91 -6.35 10.69
C TRP A 108 -6.95 -6.26 11.81
N LEU A 109 -7.92 -5.36 11.68
CA LEU A 109 -8.95 -5.11 12.68
C LEU A 109 -10.18 -5.99 12.49
N ASP A 110 -10.28 -6.69 11.35
CA ASP A 110 -11.38 -7.63 11.11
C ASP A 110 -11.43 -8.71 12.21
N MET A 111 -12.57 -9.37 12.33
CA MET A 111 -12.71 -10.47 13.28
C MET A 111 -11.67 -11.55 12.99
N LEU A 112 -11.10 -12.12 14.05
CA LEU A 112 -10.17 -13.22 13.92
C LEU A 112 -10.79 -14.36 13.11
N ARG A 113 -10.10 -14.78 12.06
CA ARG A 113 -10.40 -15.98 11.28
C ARG A 113 -9.19 -16.90 11.28
N GLN A 114 -9.43 -18.19 11.37
CA GLN A 114 -8.41 -19.22 11.14
C GLN A 114 -8.74 -19.97 9.85
N VAL A 115 -7.81 -19.93 8.91
CA VAL A 115 -7.97 -20.58 7.60
C VAL A 115 -6.72 -21.40 7.31
N GLY A 116 -6.86 -22.72 7.20
CA GLY A 116 -5.71 -23.61 6.96
C GLY A 116 -4.57 -23.43 7.96
N GLY A 117 -4.89 -23.17 9.23
CA GLY A 117 -3.91 -22.92 10.30
C GLY A 117 -3.36 -21.50 10.38
N ALA A 118 -3.58 -20.65 9.36
CA ALA A 118 -3.17 -19.26 9.40
C ALA A 118 -4.20 -18.40 10.13
N ARG A 119 -3.70 -17.46 10.92
CA ARG A 119 -4.49 -16.45 11.63
C ARG A 119 -4.60 -15.19 10.79
N LEU A 120 -5.82 -14.78 10.43
CA LEU A 120 -6.14 -13.58 9.66
C LEU A 120 -6.93 -12.60 10.53
N GLY A 121 -6.54 -11.34 10.54
CA GLY A 121 -7.21 -10.33 11.34
C GLY A 121 -7.05 -10.55 12.86
N GLY A 122 -8.03 -10.05 13.64
CA GLY A 122 -8.03 -10.19 15.10
C GLY A 122 -6.96 -9.39 15.82
N ARG A 123 -6.45 -8.31 15.19
CA ARG A 123 -5.36 -7.47 15.72
C ARG A 123 -5.84 -6.12 16.28
N ARG A 124 -7.15 -5.93 16.39
CA ARG A 124 -7.77 -4.67 16.83
C ARG A 124 -7.15 -4.10 18.12
N ASP A 125 -6.84 -4.96 19.08
CA ASP A 125 -6.30 -4.52 20.37
C ASP A 125 -4.90 -3.91 20.25
N HIS A 126 -4.12 -4.27 19.23
CA HIS A 126 -2.82 -3.63 18.94
C HIS A 126 -2.96 -2.20 18.39
N VAL A 127 -4.13 -1.82 17.91
CA VAL A 127 -4.45 -0.43 17.52
C VAL A 127 -5.07 0.31 18.69
N ARG A 128 -5.94 -0.35 19.45
CA ARG A 128 -6.75 0.22 20.51
C ARG A 128 -5.98 0.44 21.82
N ASP A 129 -5.26 -0.57 22.29
CA ASP A 129 -4.53 -0.54 23.54
C ASP A 129 -3.17 0.16 23.36
N PRO A 130 -2.87 1.24 24.12
CA PRO A 130 -1.61 1.97 23.98
C PRO A 130 -0.36 1.12 24.25
N SER A 131 -0.42 0.16 25.17
CA SER A 131 0.73 -0.67 25.54
C SER A 131 1.02 -1.71 24.45
N LEU A 132 -0.03 -2.37 23.91
CA LEU A 132 0.09 -3.30 22.79
C LEU A 132 0.52 -2.56 21.52
N ARG A 133 0.00 -1.35 21.30
CA ARG A 133 0.42 -0.49 20.18
C ARG A 133 1.89 -0.11 20.29
N ALA A 134 2.35 0.36 21.44
CA ALA A 134 3.76 0.70 21.65
C ALA A 134 4.68 -0.50 21.39
N ARG A 135 4.28 -1.70 21.86
CA ARG A 135 5.03 -2.93 21.61
C ARG A 135 5.05 -3.30 20.12
N LEU A 136 3.92 -3.17 19.41
CA LEU A 136 3.85 -3.37 17.96
C LEU A 136 4.80 -2.42 17.23
N LEU A 137 4.75 -1.15 17.55
CA LEU A 137 5.57 -0.14 16.90
C LEU A 137 7.06 -0.36 17.16
N GLU A 138 7.45 -0.68 18.40
CA GLU A 138 8.85 -0.96 18.77
C GLU A 138 9.39 -2.24 18.12
N ARG A 139 8.58 -3.30 18.08
CA ARG A 139 9.08 -4.65 17.72
C ARG A 139 8.79 -5.06 16.27
N VAL A 140 7.95 -4.31 15.58
CA VAL A 140 7.59 -4.59 14.19
C VAL A 140 7.92 -3.41 13.29
N VAL A 141 7.34 -2.24 13.55
CA VAL A 141 7.48 -1.08 12.65
C VAL A 141 8.89 -0.49 12.73
N ALA A 142 9.43 -0.32 13.93
CA ALA A 142 10.74 0.28 14.13
C ALA A 142 11.88 -0.51 13.45
N PRO A 143 11.99 -1.85 13.57
CA PRO A 143 13.03 -2.61 12.88
C PRO A 143 12.93 -2.53 11.34
N ILE A 144 11.72 -2.47 10.78
CA ILE A 144 11.51 -2.29 9.34
C ILE A 144 12.00 -0.90 8.91
N ALA A 145 11.53 0.14 9.59
CA ALA A 145 11.89 1.53 9.28
C ALA A 145 13.40 1.78 9.45
N GLU A 146 14.02 1.23 10.50
CA GLU A 146 15.46 1.34 10.75
C GLU A 146 16.29 0.68 9.65
N ARG A 147 15.89 -0.53 9.21
CA ARG A 147 16.64 -1.27 8.19
C ARG A 147 16.55 -0.62 6.81
N TYR A 148 15.37 -0.10 6.44
CA TYR A 148 15.10 0.38 5.09
C TYR A 148 14.92 1.90 5.00
N GLY A 149 15.06 2.63 6.09
CA GLY A 149 14.82 4.06 6.18
C GLY A 149 15.75 4.95 5.35
N LEU A 150 16.82 4.38 4.77
CA LEU A 150 17.74 5.07 3.84
C LEU A 150 17.83 4.34 2.48
N GLU A 151 16.98 3.34 2.25
CA GLU A 151 17.00 2.53 1.05
C GLU A 151 16.42 3.31 -0.15
N PRO A 152 17.21 3.59 -1.22
CA PRO A 152 16.74 4.39 -2.35
C PRO A 152 15.60 3.78 -3.14
N ALA A 153 15.48 2.44 -3.16
CA ALA A 153 14.37 1.76 -3.82
C ALA A 153 13.05 1.94 -3.07
N VAL A 154 13.07 2.30 -1.78
CA VAL A 154 11.87 2.64 -1.01
C VAL A 154 11.52 4.11 -1.29
N ALA A 155 10.42 4.31 -2.01
CA ALA A 155 9.90 5.63 -2.36
C ALA A 155 9.13 6.30 -1.22
N GLY A 156 8.54 5.50 -0.32
CA GLY A 156 7.76 5.97 0.80
C GLY A 156 7.14 4.83 1.60
N TRP A 157 6.44 5.21 2.65
CA TRP A 157 5.72 4.31 3.55
C TRP A 157 4.25 4.70 3.59
N ASP A 158 3.39 3.76 3.28
CA ASP A 158 1.95 3.87 3.50
C ASP A 158 1.63 3.19 4.82
N LEU A 159 1.28 3.98 5.82
CA LEU A 159 1.15 3.49 7.19
C LEU A 159 0.03 2.48 7.36
N MET A 160 -1.07 2.67 6.61
CA MET A 160 -2.21 1.77 6.64
C MET A 160 -3.08 1.95 5.39
N ASN A 161 -3.44 0.84 4.76
CA ASN A 161 -4.44 0.83 3.70
C ASN A 161 -5.85 0.96 4.27
N GLU A 162 -6.61 1.89 3.74
CA GLU A 162 -8.06 2.11 3.93
C GLU A 162 -8.55 2.04 5.39
N PRO A 163 -7.92 2.80 6.33
CA PRO A 163 -8.26 2.74 7.75
C PRO A 163 -9.71 3.09 8.06
N GLU A 164 -10.41 3.80 7.17
CA GLU A 164 -11.83 4.12 7.33
C GLU A 164 -12.72 2.88 7.48
N TRP A 165 -12.42 1.78 6.77
CA TRP A 165 -13.20 0.53 6.86
C TRP A 165 -13.10 -0.14 8.24
N ALA A 166 -12.06 0.20 9.00
CA ALA A 166 -11.86 -0.23 10.39
C ALA A 166 -12.09 0.90 11.41
N THR A 167 -12.68 2.03 11.01
CA THR A 167 -12.98 3.17 11.89
C THR A 167 -14.48 3.31 12.08
N LEU A 168 -14.91 3.14 13.35
CA LEU A 168 -16.31 3.22 13.75
C LEU A 168 -16.91 4.59 13.43
N GLY A 169 -18.05 4.59 12.76
CA GLY A 169 -18.76 5.82 12.35
C GLY A 169 -18.15 6.54 11.13
N VAL A 170 -17.13 5.95 10.50
CA VAL A 170 -16.56 6.45 9.22
C VAL A 170 -16.89 5.47 8.09
N GLY A 171 -16.25 4.32 8.01
CA GLY A 171 -16.50 3.31 6.98
C GLY A 171 -17.29 2.10 7.48
N THR A 172 -17.49 1.96 8.81
CA THR A 172 -18.22 0.84 9.40
C THR A 172 -18.99 1.26 10.64
N LEU A 173 -20.06 0.52 10.97
CA LEU A 173 -20.81 0.63 12.21
C LEU A 173 -20.64 -0.61 13.11
N ASP A 174 -19.82 -1.58 12.71
CA ASP A 174 -19.59 -2.80 13.50
C ASP A 174 -18.42 -2.61 14.50
N PRO A 175 -18.71 -2.52 15.80
CA PRO A 175 -17.67 -2.29 16.82
C PRO A 175 -16.75 -3.50 17.03
N ARG A 176 -17.11 -4.68 16.51
CA ARG A 176 -16.30 -5.90 16.67
C ARG A 176 -15.08 -5.92 15.74
N ARG A 177 -15.12 -5.16 14.65
CA ARG A 177 -14.10 -5.09 13.60
C ARG A 177 -13.55 -3.68 13.39
N SER A 178 -13.76 -2.80 14.36
CA SER A 178 -13.34 -1.40 14.26
C SER A 178 -12.85 -0.86 15.59
N VAL A 179 -12.21 0.29 15.51
CA VAL A 179 -11.81 1.14 16.64
C VAL A 179 -12.44 2.51 16.49
N SER A 180 -12.47 3.30 17.55
CA SER A 180 -12.94 4.68 17.48
C SER A 180 -12.01 5.53 16.57
N ARG A 181 -12.54 6.63 16.03
CA ARG A 181 -11.74 7.60 15.26
C ARG A 181 -10.53 8.09 16.06
N ARG A 182 -10.67 8.31 17.38
CA ARG A 182 -9.57 8.72 18.25
C ARG A 182 -8.46 7.67 18.31
N GLU A 183 -8.82 6.40 18.49
CA GLU A 183 -7.87 5.28 18.56
C GLU A 183 -7.15 5.09 17.23
N MET A 184 -7.87 5.14 16.10
CA MET A 184 -7.27 5.07 14.76
C MET A 184 -6.29 6.21 14.52
N ARG A 185 -6.68 7.44 14.81
CA ARG A 185 -5.79 8.60 14.66
C ARG A 185 -4.56 8.51 15.56
N ALA A 186 -4.71 8.02 16.80
CA ALA A 186 -3.59 7.79 17.70
C ALA A 186 -2.64 6.73 17.15
N PHE A 187 -3.16 5.63 16.60
CA PHE A 187 -2.34 4.61 15.96
C PHE A 187 -1.55 5.17 14.77
N LEU A 188 -2.20 5.91 13.86
CA LEU A 188 -1.55 6.51 12.70
C LEU A 188 -0.49 7.54 13.11
N ALA A 189 -0.78 8.40 14.10
CA ALA A 189 0.16 9.39 14.61
C ALA A 189 1.39 8.76 15.27
N ASP A 190 1.19 7.75 16.12
CA ASP A 190 2.27 7.04 16.79
C ASP A 190 3.13 6.28 15.77
N THR A 191 2.51 5.67 14.74
CA THR A 191 3.22 4.98 13.66
C THR A 191 4.06 5.98 12.84
N ALA A 192 3.48 7.13 12.45
CA ALA A 192 4.20 8.18 11.75
C ALA A 192 5.43 8.65 12.54
N SER A 193 5.27 8.91 13.84
CA SER A 193 6.38 9.33 14.72
C SER A 193 7.51 8.31 14.77
N VAL A 194 7.17 7.01 14.85
CA VAL A 194 8.18 5.94 14.89
C VAL A 194 8.93 5.81 13.57
N VAL A 195 8.23 5.95 12.43
CA VAL A 195 8.85 5.86 11.11
C VAL A 195 9.69 7.09 10.82
N HIS A 196 9.20 8.32 11.05
CA HIS A 196 9.97 9.56 10.86
C HIS A 196 11.26 9.61 11.69
N ALA A 197 11.25 9.02 12.89
CA ALA A 197 12.45 8.95 13.72
C ALA A 197 13.56 8.06 13.12
N ARG A 198 13.27 7.23 12.10
CA ARG A 198 14.18 6.19 11.56
C ARG A 198 14.34 6.20 10.06
N ALA A 199 13.39 6.80 9.35
CA ALA A 199 13.34 6.82 7.89
C ALA A 199 13.30 8.27 7.36
N ARG A 200 13.80 8.46 6.14
CA ARG A 200 13.78 9.77 5.45
C ARG A 200 12.77 9.81 4.30
N GLN A 201 12.19 8.67 3.98
CA GLN A 201 11.20 8.59 2.93
C GLN A 201 9.86 9.17 3.38
N PRO A 202 9.07 9.74 2.45
CA PRO A 202 7.77 10.33 2.75
C PRO A 202 6.77 9.30 3.29
N LEU A 203 5.89 9.76 4.17
CA LEU A 203 4.80 8.99 4.77
C LEU A 203 3.46 9.35 4.15
N SER A 204 2.62 8.35 3.97
CA SER A 204 1.22 8.49 3.56
C SER A 204 0.30 7.54 4.32
N VAL A 205 -1.00 7.71 4.10
CA VAL A 205 -2.07 6.78 4.48
C VAL A 205 -2.99 6.64 3.28
N GLY A 206 -3.18 5.41 2.79
CA GLY A 206 -4.07 5.14 1.66
C GLY A 206 -5.53 5.17 2.09
N LEU A 207 -6.25 6.24 1.77
CA LEU A 207 -7.68 6.40 2.09
C LEU A 207 -8.55 5.86 0.95
N ALA A 208 -9.62 5.12 1.26
CA ALA A 208 -10.55 4.59 0.26
C ALA A 208 -11.27 5.70 -0.54
N SER A 209 -11.31 6.93 -0.01
CA SER A 209 -11.99 8.05 -0.65
C SER A 209 -11.47 9.40 -0.14
N ALA A 210 -11.50 10.41 -1.02
CA ALA A 210 -11.23 11.81 -0.63
C ALA A 210 -12.19 12.33 0.46
N ARG A 211 -13.36 11.72 0.64
CA ARG A 211 -14.29 12.04 1.73
C ARG A 211 -13.71 11.74 3.11
N SER A 212 -12.72 10.87 3.20
CA SER A 212 -12.07 10.44 4.43
C SER A 212 -10.86 11.29 4.81
N LEU A 213 -10.47 12.32 4.04
CA LEU A 213 -9.30 13.18 4.32
C LEU A 213 -9.28 13.74 5.73
N SER A 214 -10.45 14.03 6.32
CA SER A 214 -10.55 14.49 7.72
C SER A 214 -10.06 13.45 8.74
N LEU A 215 -9.95 12.16 8.38
CA LEU A 215 -9.40 11.13 9.27
C LEU A 215 -7.93 11.36 9.56
N VAL A 216 -7.19 11.90 8.59
CA VAL A 216 -5.74 12.12 8.65
C VAL A 216 -5.35 13.60 8.76
N GLU A 217 -6.33 14.50 8.84
CA GLU A 217 -6.09 15.95 8.98
C GLU A 217 -5.25 16.25 10.23
N GLY A 218 -4.18 17.05 10.06
CA GLY A 218 -3.26 17.42 11.13
C GLY A 218 -2.30 16.30 11.57
N LEU A 219 -2.31 15.13 10.95
CA LEU A 219 -1.26 14.14 11.13
C LEU A 219 0.01 14.57 10.38
N ASP A 220 1.16 14.14 10.91
CA ASP A 220 2.46 14.40 10.30
C ASP A 220 2.70 13.41 9.15
N LEU A 221 2.13 13.74 7.97
CA LEU A 221 2.27 13.00 6.72
C LEU A 221 2.87 13.91 5.67
N ASP A 222 3.73 13.40 4.82
CA ASP A 222 4.39 14.15 3.75
C ASP A 222 3.58 14.17 2.45
N LEU A 223 2.83 13.08 2.22
CA LEU A 223 2.03 12.82 1.05
C LEU A 223 0.63 12.40 1.50
N LEU A 224 -0.40 12.92 0.88
CA LEU A 224 -1.75 12.39 1.02
C LEU A 224 -2.05 11.40 -0.10
N GLN A 225 -2.84 10.40 0.19
CA GLN A 225 -3.21 9.37 -0.77
C GLN A 225 -4.70 9.05 -0.64
N VAL A 226 -5.38 9.00 -1.77
CA VAL A 226 -6.79 8.59 -1.85
C VAL A 226 -6.95 7.57 -2.97
N HIS A 227 -7.95 6.72 -2.84
CA HIS A 227 -8.38 5.79 -3.88
C HIS A 227 -9.62 6.32 -4.58
N TRP A 228 -9.86 5.85 -5.79
CA TRP A 228 -11.08 6.14 -6.51
C TRP A 228 -11.63 4.88 -7.16
N TYR A 229 -12.85 4.54 -6.76
CA TYR A 229 -13.66 3.49 -7.37
C TYR A 229 -15.07 4.06 -7.62
N GLU A 230 -15.59 3.89 -8.83
CA GLU A 230 -16.89 4.45 -9.22
C GLU A 230 -18.04 3.91 -8.36
N SER A 231 -17.90 2.70 -7.81
CA SER A 231 -18.83 2.12 -6.84
C SER A 231 -18.89 2.89 -5.51
N LEU A 232 -17.88 3.68 -5.21
CA LEU A 232 -17.74 4.43 -3.96
C LEU A 232 -17.90 5.93 -4.19
N ASP A 233 -17.28 6.48 -5.22
CA ASP A 233 -17.25 7.91 -5.53
C ASP A 233 -17.65 8.20 -6.98
N PRO A 234 -18.44 9.24 -7.25
CA PRO A 234 -18.80 9.61 -8.62
C PRO A 234 -17.57 10.12 -9.40
N VAL A 235 -17.65 10.07 -10.73
CA VAL A 235 -16.60 10.58 -11.63
C VAL A 235 -16.24 12.05 -11.35
N THR A 236 -17.21 12.85 -10.94
CA THR A 236 -16.99 14.26 -10.56
C THR A 236 -16.05 14.42 -9.35
N ALA A 237 -15.95 13.42 -8.48
CA ALA A 237 -15.01 13.44 -7.37
C ALA A 237 -13.56 13.26 -7.86
N LEU A 238 -13.32 12.40 -8.85
CA LEU A 238 -12.01 12.23 -9.48
C LEU A 238 -11.58 13.49 -10.25
N ALA A 239 -12.52 14.12 -10.96
CA ALA A 239 -12.29 15.33 -11.76
C ALA A 239 -12.11 16.61 -10.90
N ARG A 240 -12.37 16.54 -9.61
CA ARG A 240 -12.26 17.69 -8.72
C ARG A 240 -10.82 18.16 -8.60
N PRO A 241 -10.51 19.46 -8.88
CA PRO A 241 -9.16 19.98 -8.73
C PRO A 241 -8.60 19.75 -7.31
N VAL A 242 -7.43 19.14 -7.22
CA VAL A 242 -6.75 18.84 -5.93
C VAL A 242 -6.56 20.09 -5.09
N GLU A 243 -6.24 21.23 -5.73
CA GLU A 243 -6.12 22.52 -5.06
C GLU A 243 -7.41 22.91 -4.29
N SER A 244 -8.59 22.57 -4.84
CA SER A 244 -9.87 22.86 -4.20
C SER A 244 -10.15 22.03 -2.94
N LEU A 245 -9.36 21.00 -2.69
CA LEU A 245 -9.44 20.20 -1.46
C LEU A 245 -8.74 20.87 -0.27
N GLY A 246 -7.90 21.88 -0.52
CA GLY A 246 -7.22 22.66 0.52
C GLY A 246 -6.21 21.85 1.34
N VAL A 247 -5.69 20.76 0.81
CA VAL A 247 -4.86 19.80 1.57
C VAL A 247 -3.41 20.25 1.79
N GLY A 248 -2.91 21.23 1.01
CA GLY A 248 -1.58 21.85 1.19
C GLY A 248 -0.38 20.92 0.99
N ARG A 249 -0.60 19.68 0.53
CA ARG A 249 0.40 18.62 0.31
C ARG A 249 0.14 17.92 -1.01
N PRO A 250 1.15 17.27 -1.62
CA PRO A 250 0.91 16.42 -2.79
C PRO A 250 -0.17 15.37 -2.50
N LEU A 251 -1.05 15.10 -3.46
CA LEU A 251 -2.09 14.09 -3.38
C LEU A 251 -1.86 13.03 -4.45
N LEU A 252 -1.68 11.78 -4.04
CA LEU A 252 -1.54 10.62 -4.92
C LEU A 252 -2.91 9.94 -5.09
N LEU A 253 -3.26 9.58 -6.32
CA LEU A 253 -4.32 8.61 -6.57
C LEU A 253 -3.74 7.20 -6.36
N GLY A 254 -3.84 6.67 -5.13
CA GLY A 254 -3.17 5.43 -4.72
C GLY A 254 -3.75 4.17 -5.33
N GLU A 255 -5.04 4.20 -5.69
CA GLU A 255 -5.70 3.12 -6.40
C GLU A 255 -6.76 3.67 -7.35
N PHE A 256 -6.83 3.07 -8.55
CA PHE A 256 -7.96 3.22 -9.46
C PHE A 256 -8.19 1.90 -10.21
N PRO A 257 -9.45 1.52 -10.52
CA PRO A 257 -9.77 0.23 -11.13
C PRO A 257 -9.28 0.13 -12.58
N THR A 258 -8.80 -1.05 -12.98
CA THR A 258 -8.48 -1.37 -14.37
C THR A 258 -9.63 -2.06 -15.10
N ARG A 259 -10.71 -2.41 -14.35
CA ARG A 259 -11.95 -3.00 -14.85
C ARG A 259 -13.13 -2.56 -13.99
N GLY A 260 -14.35 -2.58 -14.54
CA GLY A 260 -15.59 -2.38 -13.79
C GLY A 260 -16.00 -0.92 -13.56
N ALA A 261 -15.26 0.05 -14.09
CA ALA A 261 -15.65 1.45 -14.13
C ALA A 261 -16.24 1.84 -15.50
N SER A 262 -17.04 2.88 -15.56
CA SER A 262 -17.55 3.48 -16.81
C SER A 262 -16.44 4.19 -17.60
N LEU A 263 -15.40 4.68 -16.90
CA LEU A 263 -14.21 5.27 -17.50
C LEU A 263 -13.18 4.18 -17.85
N SER A 264 -12.50 4.37 -18.98
CA SER A 264 -11.32 3.56 -19.29
C SER A 264 -10.18 3.87 -18.30
N PRO A 265 -9.27 2.92 -18.00
CA PRO A 265 -8.10 3.19 -17.19
C PRO A 265 -7.26 4.38 -17.70
N ARG A 266 -7.23 4.57 -19.01
CA ARG A 266 -6.56 5.72 -19.66
C ARG A 266 -7.24 7.04 -19.31
N SER A 267 -8.57 7.09 -19.41
CA SER A 267 -9.32 8.30 -19.07
C SER A 267 -9.18 8.67 -17.60
N ILE A 268 -9.05 7.67 -16.72
CA ILE A 268 -8.78 7.90 -15.29
C ILE A 268 -7.43 8.56 -15.08
N LEU A 269 -6.37 8.09 -15.75
CA LEU A 269 -5.03 8.68 -15.68
C LEU A 269 -5.01 10.13 -16.20
N ASP A 270 -5.63 10.37 -17.37
CA ASP A 270 -5.71 11.72 -17.96
C ASP A 270 -6.43 12.67 -17.00
N MET A 271 -7.57 12.25 -16.45
CA MET A 271 -8.38 13.05 -15.51
C MET A 271 -7.65 13.31 -14.19
N ALA A 272 -6.96 12.32 -13.63
CA ALA A 272 -6.17 12.50 -12.41
C ALA A 272 -5.04 13.52 -12.62
N ARG A 273 -4.35 13.45 -13.77
CA ARG A 273 -3.31 14.43 -14.11
C ARG A 273 -3.89 15.84 -14.27
N GLU A 274 -5.00 15.98 -14.98
CA GLU A 274 -5.67 17.26 -15.20
C GLU A 274 -6.20 17.87 -13.89
N ALA A 275 -6.69 17.01 -12.97
CA ALA A 275 -7.13 17.43 -11.65
C ALA A 275 -5.98 17.84 -10.71
N GLY A 276 -4.71 17.60 -11.08
CA GLY A 276 -3.54 18.01 -10.31
C GLY A 276 -3.06 16.99 -9.27
N TYR A 277 -3.42 15.71 -9.40
CA TYR A 277 -2.79 14.65 -8.61
C TYR A 277 -1.28 14.57 -8.91
N SER A 278 -0.48 14.17 -7.93
CA SER A 278 0.97 13.98 -8.09
C SER A 278 1.35 12.71 -8.81
N GLY A 279 0.40 11.79 -8.98
CA GLY A 279 0.56 10.52 -9.66
C GLY A 279 -0.67 9.65 -9.51
N ALA A 280 -0.67 8.49 -10.17
CA ALA A 280 -1.75 7.51 -10.08
C ALA A 280 -1.24 6.07 -10.21
N LEU A 281 -1.80 5.17 -9.39
CA LEU A 281 -1.42 3.75 -9.34
C LEU A 281 -2.62 2.87 -9.71
N ALA A 282 -2.45 2.06 -10.75
CA ALA A 282 -3.50 1.16 -11.22
C ALA A 282 -3.76 0.00 -10.24
N TRP A 283 -4.99 -0.36 -10.00
CA TRP A 283 -5.38 -1.58 -9.29
C TRP A 283 -5.78 -2.65 -10.29
N SER A 284 -5.02 -3.72 -10.49
CA SER A 284 -3.68 -3.98 -9.96
C SER A 284 -2.89 -4.83 -10.98
N ALA A 285 -1.60 -5.02 -10.72
CA ALA A 285 -0.75 -5.80 -11.62
C ALA A 285 -0.99 -7.31 -11.53
N GLN A 286 -1.52 -7.83 -10.41
CA GLN A 286 -1.58 -9.28 -10.13
C GLN A 286 -2.83 -9.74 -9.38
N ALA A 287 -3.61 -8.89 -8.72
CA ALA A 287 -4.82 -9.33 -8.04
C ALA A 287 -5.84 -9.91 -9.04
N ALA A 288 -6.68 -10.80 -8.57
CA ALA A 288 -7.77 -11.39 -9.34
C ALA A 288 -9.11 -11.10 -8.62
N ASP A 289 -9.63 -9.90 -8.83
CA ASP A 289 -10.88 -9.42 -8.25
C ASP A 289 -11.75 -8.73 -9.31
N HIS A 290 -12.88 -8.17 -8.88
CA HIS A 290 -13.83 -7.53 -9.79
C HIS A 290 -13.34 -6.19 -10.38
N ALA A 291 -12.36 -5.55 -9.77
CA ALA A 291 -11.81 -4.25 -10.17
C ALA A 291 -10.50 -4.39 -10.97
N THR A 292 -9.93 -5.60 -11.05
CA THR A 292 -8.65 -5.86 -11.71
C THR A 292 -8.80 -6.49 -13.09
N ASP A 293 -8.11 -5.90 -14.06
CA ASP A 293 -7.64 -6.53 -15.28
C ASP A 293 -6.13 -6.26 -15.41
N ALA A 294 -5.31 -7.28 -15.14
CA ALA A 294 -3.87 -7.15 -15.13
C ALA A 294 -3.31 -6.79 -16.53
N GLN A 295 -3.92 -7.28 -17.62
CA GLN A 295 -3.52 -6.93 -18.97
C GLN A 295 -3.83 -5.46 -19.27
N ALA A 296 -5.02 -4.98 -18.88
CA ALA A 296 -5.39 -3.58 -19.00
C ALA A 296 -4.47 -2.67 -18.15
N CYS A 297 -4.06 -3.13 -16.96
CA CYS A 297 -3.07 -2.44 -16.13
C CYS A 297 -1.74 -2.22 -16.91
N HIS A 298 -1.13 -3.29 -17.39
CA HIS A 298 0.12 -3.19 -18.16
C HIS A 298 -0.04 -2.40 -19.47
N HIS A 299 -1.19 -2.51 -20.12
CA HIS A 299 -1.48 -1.80 -21.37
C HIS A 299 -1.57 -0.29 -21.14
N VAL A 300 -2.34 0.15 -20.15
CA VAL A 300 -2.52 1.59 -19.88
C VAL A 300 -1.20 2.26 -19.47
N LEU A 301 -0.35 1.56 -18.73
CA LEU A 301 0.98 2.07 -18.36
C LEU A 301 1.87 2.26 -19.58
N ARG A 302 1.94 1.28 -20.49
CA ARG A 302 2.71 1.38 -21.76
C ARG A 302 2.24 2.54 -22.63
N ASP A 303 0.93 2.64 -22.84
CA ASP A 303 0.33 3.72 -23.62
C ASP A 303 0.61 5.10 -23.04
N TRP A 304 0.59 5.20 -21.72
CA TRP A 304 0.90 6.44 -21.03
C TRP A 304 2.34 6.86 -21.27
N CYS A 305 3.31 5.98 -21.00
CA CYS A 305 4.73 6.28 -21.12
C CYS A 305 5.17 6.48 -22.56
N GLY A 306 4.59 5.74 -23.52
CA GLY A 306 4.88 5.89 -24.96
C GLY A 306 4.55 7.28 -25.52
N ARG A 307 3.58 7.99 -24.94
CA ARG A 307 3.23 9.37 -25.33
C ARG A 307 4.12 10.44 -24.71
N LEU A 308 4.79 10.11 -23.59
CA LEU A 308 5.73 11.01 -22.95
C LEU A 308 7.13 10.92 -23.57
N ALA A 309 7.40 9.85 -24.35
CA ALA A 309 8.63 9.74 -25.10
C ALA A 309 8.64 10.83 -26.20
N PRO A 310 9.75 11.61 -26.36
CA PRO A 310 9.86 12.55 -27.46
C PRO A 310 9.74 11.79 -28.77
N ALA A 311 8.97 12.35 -29.73
CA ALA A 311 8.88 11.81 -31.08
C ALA A 311 10.29 11.56 -31.61
N PRO A 312 10.56 10.42 -32.33
CA PRO A 312 11.84 10.18 -32.93
C PRO A 312 12.18 11.40 -33.82
N ARG A 313 13.34 12.00 -33.59
CA ARG A 313 13.84 13.06 -34.49
C ARG A 313 14.00 12.40 -35.86
N GLU A 314 13.20 12.83 -36.81
CA GLU A 314 13.39 12.46 -38.20
C GLU A 314 14.85 12.81 -38.59
N ALA A 315 15.57 11.81 -39.03
CA ALA A 315 16.98 11.91 -39.45
C ALA A 315 17.10 12.52 -40.85
#